data_99621cb48a9b0b084ebae1057a74386c
#
_entry.id   99621cb48a9b0b084ebae1057a74386c
#
_cell.length_a   1.000
_cell.length_b   1.000
_cell.length_c   1.000
_cell.angle_alpha   90.00
_cell.angle_beta   90.00
_cell.angle_gamma   90.00
#
_symmetry.space_group_name_H-M   'P 1'
#
loop_
_entity.id
_entity.type
_entity.pdbx_description
1 polymer ?
#
loop_
_entity_poly.entity_id
_entity_poly.type
_entity_poly.pdbx_seq_one_letter_code
_entity_poly.pdbx_strand_id
1 'polypeptide(L)'
;MRRLAALLLALAGCAELGVISDNTSVSMGKPQRGWLVGGAKIPDQGEGFFTRDTWKIRGNRYGTDEMVDLLTAVSRRMATKIKQRLVIADLSRKRGGEAREWHASHQSGRDVDLLYYVRDKNGKQVEPDAMRVFDADGNAKDGSGYTVDVPRMWMFVKEVLTAREAPVQWIFIFQPLADRIVAYALDQREPEALVAKAKRALKQPGNGAPHHDHMHVRIYCSKADLAYGCLNIGPMELMIERDAEPVNPELGDPQLGRRLRRPSDGLR
;
A
#
# COMPACT_ATOMS: atom_id res chain seq x y z
N MET A 1 -31.08 -27.00 24.25
CA MET A 1 -30.28 -27.23 23.04
C MET A 1 -30.29 -26.04 22.05
N ARG A 2 -31.39 -25.27 21.87
CA ARG A 2 -31.40 -24.13 20.94
C ARG A 2 -30.53 -22.92 21.33
N ARG A 3 -30.22 -22.73 22.62
CA ARG A 3 -29.39 -21.58 23.10
C ARG A 3 -27.87 -21.80 22.92
N LEU A 4 -27.38 -23.04 22.85
CA LEU A 4 -25.96 -23.34 22.59
C LEU A 4 -25.60 -23.14 21.11
N ALA A 5 -26.52 -23.39 20.19
CA ALA A 5 -26.29 -23.20 18.75
C ALA A 5 -26.11 -21.71 18.37
N ALA A 6 -26.84 -20.81 19.05
CA ALA A 6 -26.72 -19.37 18.86
C ALA A 6 -25.37 -18.80 19.35
N LEU A 7 -24.80 -19.38 20.41
CA LEU A 7 -23.51 -18.95 20.94
C LEU A 7 -22.33 -19.40 20.06
N LEU A 8 -22.44 -20.58 19.42
CA LEU A 8 -21.43 -21.08 18.48
C LEU A 8 -21.41 -20.31 17.16
N LEU A 9 -22.57 -19.82 16.68
CA LEU A 9 -22.62 -18.95 15.50
C LEU A 9 -22.01 -17.55 15.76
N ALA A 10 -22.13 -17.03 16.98
CA ALA A 10 -21.50 -15.74 17.33
C ALA A 10 -19.98 -15.82 17.42
N LEU A 11 -19.41 -17.00 17.78
CA LEU A 11 -17.97 -17.21 17.82
C LEU A 11 -17.35 -17.44 16.42
N ALA A 12 -18.11 -17.98 15.47
CA ALA A 12 -17.65 -18.16 14.10
C ALA A 12 -17.60 -16.83 13.32
N GLY A 13 -18.44 -15.85 13.65
CA GLY A 13 -18.46 -14.54 13.00
C GLY A 13 -17.25 -13.65 13.36
N CYS A 14 -16.59 -13.88 14.50
CA CYS A 14 -15.42 -13.09 14.91
C CYS A 14 -14.14 -13.44 14.16
N ALA A 15 -14.06 -14.60 13.50
CA ALA A 15 -12.86 -15.00 12.76
C ALA A 15 -12.72 -14.33 11.39
N GLU A 16 -13.80 -13.76 10.84
CA GLU A 16 -13.80 -13.08 9.55
C GLU A 16 -13.78 -11.54 9.65
N LEU A 17 -13.97 -10.99 10.84
CA LEU A 17 -13.68 -9.58 11.09
C LEU A 17 -12.17 -9.43 11.11
N GLY A 18 -11.58 -9.07 9.96
CA GLY A 18 -10.16 -8.77 9.85
C GLY A 18 -9.68 -7.89 10.99
N VAL A 19 -8.42 -8.00 11.36
CA VAL A 19 -7.84 -7.12 12.38
C VAL A 19 -8.08 -5.68 11.94
N ILE A 20 -8.92 -4.98 12.67
CA ILE A 20 -9.18 -3.57 12.46
C ILE A 20 -7.87 -2.86 12.83
N SER A 21 -7.37 -2.01 11.94
CA SER A 21 -6.33 -1.06 12.27
C SER A 21 -6.78 -0.23 13.48
N ASP A 22 -6.06 -0.32 14.57
CA ASP A 22 -6.41 0.32 15.84
C ASP A 22 -5.40 1.40 16.26
N ASN A 23 -4.45 1.72 15.36
CA ASN A 23 -3.36 2.67 15.55
C ASN A 23 -2.42 2.31 16.72
N THR A 24 -2.27 1.03 17.00
CA THR A 24 -1.37 0.55 18.08
C THR A 24 -0.09 -0.10 17.53
N SER A 25 0.01 -0.31 16.22
CA SER A 25 1.21 -0.88 15.64
C SER A 25 2.41 0.06 15.75
N VAL A 26 3.58 -0.51 15.96
CA VAL A 26 4.84 0.24 16.02
C VAL A 26 5.86 -0.37 15.08
N SER A 27 6.33 0.43 14.13
CA SER A 27 7.49 0.11 13.29
C SER A 27 8.78 0.49 14.02
N MET A 28 9.78 -0.38 14.02
CA MET A 28 11.08 -0.13 14.64
C MET A 28 12.21 -0.44 13.67
N GLY A 29 13.28 0.35 13.72
CA GLY A 29 14.47 0.19 12.91
C GLY A 29 14.25 0.54 11.44
N LYS A 30 15.01 -0.12 10.58
CA LYS A 30 15.03 0.09 9.12
C LYS A 30 14.18 -0.97 8.41
N PRO A 31 13.67 -0.71 7.20
CA PRO A 31 12.97 -1.72 6.41
C PRO A 31 13.76 -3.02 6.19
N GLN A 32 15.08 -2.94 6.11
CA GLN A 32 16.00 -4.06 5.92
C GLN A 32 16.52 -4.66 7.23
N ARG A 33 16.28 -4.01 8.36
CA ARG A 33 16.71 -4.45 9.69
C ARG A 33 15.80 -3.82 10.75
N GLY A 34 14.63 -4.37 10.90
CA GLY A 34 13.59 -3.81 11.78
C GLY A 34 12.64 -4.84 12.32
N TRP A 35 11.72 -4.36 13.12
CA TRP A 35 10.67 -5.13 13.77
C TRP A 35 9.32 -4.42 13.64
N LEU A 36 8.27 -5.18 13.84
CA LEU A 36 6.90 -4.72 13.88
C LEU A 36 6.24 -5.20 15.17
N VAL A 37 5.78 -4.28 16.00
CA VAL A 37 5.03 -4.58 17.22
C VAL A 37 3.56 -4.29 16.95
N GLY A 38 2.65 -5.15 17.41
CA GLY A 38 1.20 -4.93 17.22
C GLY A 38 0.75 -4.87 15.76
N GLY A 39 1.51 -5.45 14.81
CA GLY A 39 1.22 -5.29 13.39
C GLY A 39 -0.19 -5.70 12.99
N ALA A 40 -0.86 -4.84 12.22
CA ALA A 40 -2.16 -5.09 11.64
C ALA A 40 -2.08 -6.12 10.53
N LYS A 41 -2.98 -7.11 10.55
CA LYS A 41 -3.09 -8.10 9.48
C LYS A 41 -4.01 -7.58 8.38
N ILE A 42 -3.50 -7.46 7.15
CA ILE A 42 -4.38 -7.15 6.02
C ILE A 42 -5.31 -8.34 5.74
N PRO A 43 -6.63 -8.14 5.55
CA PRO A 43 -7.55 -9.19 5.13
C PRO A 43 -7.11 -9.85 3.81
N ASP A 44 -7.52 -11.09 3.59
CA ASP A 44 -7.20 -11.81 2.35
C ASP A 44 -7.91 -11.22 1.13
N GLN A 45 -9.00 -10.51 1.35
CA GLN A 45 -9.73 -9.75 0.34
C GLN A 45 -10.49 -8.59 0.98
N GLY A 46 -10.77 -7.57 0.18
CA GLY A 46 -11.56 -6.41 0.55
C GLY A 46 -12.05 -5.67 -0.68
N GLU A 47 -12.64 -4.51 -0.48
CA GLU A 47 -13.11 -3.68 -1.57
C GLU A 47 -11.93 -3.23 -2.44
N GLY A 48 -11.87 -3.71 -3.67
CA GLY A 48 -10.84 -3.36 -4.65
C GLY A 48 -9.51 -4.08 -4.51
N PHE A 49 -9.36 -5.05 -3.60
CA PHE A 49 -8.13 -5.84 -3.48
C PHE A 49 -8.39 -7.29 -3.09
N PHE A 50 -7.39 -8.14 -3.33
CA PHE A 50 -7.30 -9.48 -2.77
C PHE A 50 -5.86 -9.98 -2.79
N THR A 51 -5.63 -11.10 -2.08
CA THR A 51 -4.36 -11.83 -2.08
C THR A 51 -4.58 -13.23 -2.60
N ARG A 52 -3.69 -13.69 -3.49
CA ARG A 52 -3.74 -15.08 -3.98
C ARG A 52 -3.15 -16.06 -2.96
N ASP A 53 -3.56 -17.31 -3.04
CA ASP A 53 -3.17 -18.36 -2.08
C ASP A 53 -1.65 -18.54 -1.98
N THR A 54 -0.91 -18.37 -3.07
CA THR A 54 0.56 -18.38 -3.10
C THR A 54 1.19 -17.45 -2.06
N TRP A 55 0.62 -16.26 -1.85
CA TRP A 55 1.14 -15.29 -0.86
C TRP A 55 0.49 -15.45 0.52
N LYS A 56 -0.74 -15.95 0.59
CA LYS A 56 -1.36 -16.27 1.89
C LYS A 56 -0.54 -17.29 2.66
N ILE A 57 -0.05 -18.34 1.98
CA ILE A 57 0.73 -19.42 2.56
C ILE A 57 2.05 -18.93 3.18
N ARG A 58 2.67 -17.89 2.61
CA ARG A 58 3.93 -17.32 3.12
C ARG A 58 3.77 -16.64 4.49
N GLY A 59 2.56 -16.22 4.86
CA GLY A 59 2.27 -15.59 6.15
C GLY A 59 2.75 -14.15 6.28
N ASN A 60 3.30 -13.55 5.23
CA ASN A 60 3.77 -12.16 5.20
C ASN A 60 2.59 -11.20 4.97
N ARG A 61 1.67 -11.12 5.94
CA ARG A 61 0.39 -10.44 5.82
C ARG A 61 0.23 -9.25 6.77
N TYR A 62 1.32 -8.81 7.42
CA TYR A 62 1.25 -7.81 8.48
C TYR A 62 1.98 -6.53 8.07
N GLY A 63 1.36 -5.39 8.34
CA GLY A 63 1.92 -4.06 8.17
C GLY A 63 1.70 -3.21 9.42
N THR A 64 2.20 -1.98 9.38
CA THR A 64 1.73 -0.96 10.32
C THR A 64 0.27 -0.62 10.00
N ASP A 65 -0.43 -0.03 10.95
CA ASP A 65 -1.81 0.42 10.74
C ASP A 65 -1.89 1.36 9.53
N GLU A 66 -0.96 2.30 9.41
CA GLU A 66 -0.92 3.24 8.29
C GLU A 66 -0.73 2.53 6.93
N MET A 67 0.05 1.45 6.88
CA MET A 67 0.22 0.67 5.65
C MET A 67 -1.07 -0.05 5.28
N VAL A 68 -1.74 -0.67 6.23
CA VAL A 68 -3.01 -1.39 6.00
C VAL A 68 -4.11 -0.41 5.61
N ASP A 69 -4.19 0.75 6.27
CA ASP A 69 -5.13 1.81 5.96
C ASP A 69 -4.89 2.39 4.56
N LEU A 70 -3.63 2.65 4.20
CA LEU A 70 -3.26 3.09 2.85
C LEU A 70 -3.77 2.10 1.79
N LEU A 71 -3.46 0.81 1.97
CA LEU A 71 -3.83 -0.23 0.99
C LEU A 71 -5.34 -0.36 0.85
N THR A 72 -6.07 -0.37 1.95
CA THR A 72 -7.54 -0.51 1.93
C THR A 72 -8.21 0.71 1.34
N ALA A 73 -7.77 1.91 1.69
CA ALA A 73 -8.34 3.16 1.20
C ALA A 73 -8.04 3.38 -0.29
N VAL A 74 -6.78 3.17 -0.72
CA VAL A 74 -6.40 3.26 -2.14
C VAL A 74 -7.16 2.24 -2.98
N SER A 75 -7.24 0.99 -2.53
CA SER A 75 -7.97 -0.06 -3.25
C SER A 75 -9.46 0.27 -3.40
N ARG A 76 -10.09 0.81 -2.36
CA ARG A 76 -11.48 1.26 -2.40
C ARG A 76 -11.65 2.40 -3.42
N ARG A 77 -10.78 3.42 -3.41
CA ARG A 77 -10.82 4.49 -4.41
C ARG A 77 -10.57 3.99 -5.83
N MET A 78 -9.69 3.00 -6.00
CA MET A 78 -9.51 2.35 -7.30
C MET A 78 -10.76 1.57 -7.75
N ALA A 79 -11.43 0.88 -6.85
CA ALA A 79 -12.65 0.09 -7.15
C ALA A 79 -13.80 0.95 -7.70
N THR A 80 -13.86 2.23 -7.37
CA THR A 80 -14.83 3.16 -7.96
C THR A 80 -14.54 3.50 -9.42
N LYS A 81 -13.31 3.25 -9.90
CA LYS A 81 -12.81 3.67 -11.22
C LYS A 81 -12.59 2.49 -12.17
N ILE A 82 -12.23 1.34 -11.62
CA ILE A 82 -11.91 0.12 -12.39
C ILE A 82 -12.51 -1.11 -11.73
N LYS A 83 -12.79 -2.14 -12.55
CA LYS A 83 -13.36 -3.41 -12.07
C LYS A 83 -12.31 -4.38 -11.52
N GLN A 84 -11.08 -4.32 -12.04
CA GLN A 84 -10.03 -5.24 -11.64
C GLN A 84 -9.44 -4.82 -10.30
N ARG A 85 -9.37 -5.79 -9.40
CA ARG A 85 -8.85 -5.58 -8.04
C ARG A 85 -7.32 -5.52 -8.04
N LEU A 86 -6.76 -4.80 -7.10
CA LEU A 86 -5.34 -4.82 -6.78
C LEU A 86 -4.97 -6.19 -6.20
N VAL A 87 -3.92 -6.81 -6.71
CA VAL A 87 -3.38 -8.05 -6.13
C VAL A 87 -2.26 -7.68 -5.17
N ILE A 88 -2.51 -7.90 -3.88
CA ILE A 88 -1.55 -7.67 -2.81
C ILE A 88 -0.79 -8.97 -2.56
N ALA A 89 0.54 -8.90 -2.66
CA ALA A 89 1.44 -10.01 -2.38
C ALA A 89 1.94 -9.98 -0.94
N ASP A 90 3.25 -9.81 -0.73
CA ASP A 90 3.84 -9.84 0.60
C ASP A 90 3.89 -8.45 1.27
N LEU A 91 3.58 -8.41 2.56
CA LEU A 91 3.94 -7.36 3.49
C LEU A 91 5.08 -7.87 4.38
N SER A 92 4.94 -7.73 5.71
CA SER A 92 5.88 -8.25 6.69
C SER A 92 5.33 -9.50 7.39
N ARG A 93 6.20 -10.20 8.10
CA ARG A 93 5.80 -11.18 9.13
C ARG A 93 5.10 -10.47 10.30
N LYS A 94 4.35 -11.23 11.10
CA LYS A 94 3.56 -10.69 12.23
C LYS A 94 4.36 -9.80 13.19
N ARG A 95 5.64 -10.11 13.40
CA ARG A 95 6.56 -9.34 14.27
C ARG A 95 7.65 -8.61 13.49
N GLY A 96 7.50 -8.52 12.16
CA GLY A 96 8.59 -8.06 11.30
C GLY A 96 9.76 -9.03 11.34
N GLY A 97 10.97 -8.49 11.25
CA GLY A 97 12.21 -9.27 11.20
C GLY A 97 12.46 -9.93 9.86
N GLU A 98 13.49 -10.79 9.81
CA GLU A 98 14.00 -11.34 8.57
C GLU A 98 12.99 -12.23 7.83
N ALA A 99 12.89 -12.00 6.52
CA ALA A 99 12.16 -12.83 5.56
C ALA A 99 13.06 -13.13 4.34
N ARG A 100 14.33 -13.49 4.61
CA ARG A 100 15.40 -13.61 3.62
C ARG A 100 15.14 -14.57 2.47
N GLU A 101 14.23 -15.52 2.65
CA GLU A 101 13.83 -16.45 1.59
C GLU A 101 13.20 -15.74 0.39
N TRP A 102 12.63 -14.54 0.63
CA TRP A 102 11.89 -13.78 -0.38
C TRP A 102 12.30 -12.31 -0.48
N HIS A 103 12.74 -11.69 0.65
CA HIS A 103 12.87 -10.24 0.72
C HIS A 103 14.13 -9.79 1.46
N ALA A 104 14.84 -8.81 0.91
CA ALA A 104 15.92 -8.10 1.59
C ALA A 104 15.39 -7.04 2.58
N SER A 105 14.13 -6.64 2.44
CA SER A 105 13.42 -5.69 3.31
C SER A 105 12.14 -6.32 3.87
N HIS A 106 11.04 -5.60 4.02
CA HIS A 106 9.80 -6.09 4.63
C HIS A 106 9.90 -6.47 6.11
N GLN A 107 10.87 -5.89 6.83
CA GLN A 107 11.14 -6.30 8.21
C GLN A 107 10.44 -5.41 9.25
N SER A 108 9.87 -4.27 8.84
CA SER A 108 9.35 -3.27 9.80
C SER A 108 7.88 -2.88 9.57
N GLY A 109 7.15 -3.62 8.72
CA GLY A 109 5.72 -3.37 8.46
C GLY A 109 5.42 -2.22 7.51
N ARG A 110 6.44 -1.58 6.93
CA ARG A 110 6.30 -0.39 6.06
C ARG A 110 6.46 -0.67 4.57
N ASP A 111 6.61 -1.92 4.19
CA ASP A 111 6.81 -2.38 2.82
C ASP A 111 5.65 -3.28 2.37
N VAL A 112 5.28 -3.20 1.10
CA VAL A 112 4.32 -4.09 0.46
C VAL A 112 4.68 -4.32 -1.00
N ASP A 113 4.56 -5.56 -1.44
CA ASP A 113 4.64 -5.94 -2.85
C ASP A 113 3.24 -6.04 -3.47
N LEU A 114 3.08 -5.45 -4.64
CA LEU A 114 1.84 -5.33 -5.38
C LEU A 114 2.07 -5.76 -6.83
N LEU A 115 1.21 -6.62 -7.37
CA LEU A 115 1.32 -7.00 -8.76
C LEU A 115 0.93 -5.83 -9.67
N TYR A 116 1.57 -5.76 -10.83
CA TYR A 116 1.21 -4.78 -11.86
C TYR A 116 -0.21 -4.98 -12.36
N TYR A 117 -0.92 -3.90 -12.65
CA TYR A 117 -2.12 -3.98 -13.46
C TYR A 117 -1.74 -4.38 -14.90
N VAL A 118 -2.43 -5.37 -15.44
CA VAL A 118 -2.07 -5.97 -16.72
C VAL A 118 -3.27 -6.13 -17.66
N ARG A 119 -2.96 -6.24 -18.95
CA ARG A 119 -3.87 -6.72 -19.98
C ARG A 119 -3.42 -8.10 -20.44
N ASP A 120 -4.37 -8.93 -20.81
CA ASP A 120 -4.08 -10.22 -21.46
C ASP A 120 -3.67 -10.05 -22.93
N LYS A 121 -3.35 -11.15 -23.59
CA LYS A 121 -2.96 -11.18 -25.02
C LYS A 121 -3.98 -10.61 -25.99
N ASN A 122 -5.24 -10.46 -25.55
CA ASN A 122 -6.34 -9.88 -26.33
C ASN A 122 -6.56 -8.39 -26.00
N GLY A 123 -5.69 -7.79 -25.17
CA GLY A 123 -5.81 -6.41 -24.71
C GLY A 123 -6.87 -6.20 -23.61
N LYS A 124 -7.52 -7.28 -23.13
CA LYS A 124 -8.52 -7.21 -22.07
C LYS A 124 -7.85 -6.97 -20.72
N GLN A 125 -8.40 -6.06 -19.95
CA GLN A 125 -7.99 -5.84 -18.56
C GLN A 125 -8.32 -7.04 -17.70
N VAL A 126 -7.33 -7.58 -17.00
CA VAL A 126 -7.46 -8.76 -16.15
C VAL A 126 -6.73 -8.56 -14.82
N GLU A 127 -7.07 -9.39 -13.84
CA GLU A 127 -6.31 -9.49 -12.59
C GLU A 127 -5.09 -10.40 -12.81
N PRO A 128 -3.86 -9.96 -12.48
CA PRO A 128 -2.66 -10.78 -12.66
C PRO A 128 -2.74 -12.05 -11.79
N ASP A 129 -2.32 -13.18 -12.33
CA ASP A 129 -2.32 -14.47 -11.64
C ASP A 129 -0.99 -14.80 -10.97
N ALA A 130 0.12 -14.19 -11.43
CA ALA A 130 1.46 -14.38 -10.89
C ALA A 130 2.32 -13.11 -11.09
N MET A 131 3.42 -13.03 -10.38
CA MET A 131 4.51 -12.11 -10.70
C MET A 131 5.17 -12.57 -11.99
N ARG A 132 5.18 -11.71 -13.01
CA ARG A 132 5.80 -11.95 -14.33
C ARG A 132 6.83 -10.91 -14.61
N VAL A 133 7.96 -11.33 -15.13
CA VAL A 133 8.99 -10.42 -15.62
C VAL A 133 8.50 -9.72 -16.86
N PHE A 134 8.54 -8.39 -16.85
CA PHE A 134 8.22 -7.55 -18.00
C PHE A 134 9.49 -6.92 -18.58
N ASP A 135 9.51 -6.71 -19.89
CA ASP A 135 10.55 -5.99 -20.59
C ASP A 135 10.35 -4.45 -20.47
N ALA A 136 11.23 -3.69 -21.13
CA ALA A 136 11.17 -2.23 -21.13
C ALA A 136 9.91 -1.67 -21.81
N ASP A 137 9.31 -2.43 -22.72
CA ASP A 137 8.08 -2.06 -23.40
C ASP A 137 6.81 -2.45 -22.62
N GLY A 138 7.00 -3.18 -21.52
CA GLY A 138 5.92 -3.65 -20.67
C GLY A 138 5.30 -4.96 -21.14
N ASN A 139 5.97 -5.73 -22.00
CA ASN A 139 5.52 -7.06 -22.42
C ASN A 139 6.06 -8.13 -21.48
N ALA A 140 5.24 -9.11 -21.13
CA ALA A 140 5.66 -10.25 -20.34
C ALA A 140 6.67 -11.11 -21.11
N LYS A 141 7.79 -11.47 -20.47
CA LYS A 141 8.88 -12.24 -21.08
C LYS A 141 8.64 -13.76 -21.07
N ASP A 142 7.57 -14.22 -20.47
CA ASP A 142 7.21 -15.65 -20.36
C ASP A 142 6.38 -16.18 -21.53
N GLY A 143 6.15 -15.37 -22.55
CA GLY A 143 5.36 -15.75 -23.73
C GLY A 143 3.84 -15.77 -23.50
N SER A 144 3.37 -15.37 -22.33
CA SER A 144 1.93 -15.33 -21.99
C SER A 144 1.13 -14.29 -22.77
N GLY A 145 1.82 -13.30 -23.36
CA GLY A 145 1.19 -12.17 -24.06
C GLY A 145 0.57 -11.13 -23.14
N TYR A 146 0.84 -11.20 -21.83
CA TYR A 146 0.44 -10.14 -20.91
C TYR A 146 1.23 -8.86 -21.16
N THR A 147 0.58 -7.72 -20.96
CA THR A 147 1.22 -6.40 -21.04
C THR A 147 0.86 -5.56 -19.81
N VAL A 148 1.78 -4.70 -19.35
CA VAL A 148 1.51 -3.74 -18.27
C VAL A 148 0.48 -2.71 -18.74
N ASP A 149 -0.57 -2.50 -17.97
CA ASP A 149 -1.58 -1.48 -18.24
C ASP A 149 -1.15 -0.12 -17.66
N VAL A 150 -0.36 0.61 -18.43
CA VAL A 150 0.21 1.91 -18.02
C VAL A 150 -0.87 2.91 -17.54
N PRO A 151 -2.04 3.07 -18.18
CA PRO A 151 -3.09 3.94 -17.68
C PRO A 151 -3.56 3.59 -16.26
N ARG A 152 -3.79 2.30 -15.97
CA ARG A 152 -4.18 1.87 -14.61
C ARG A 152 -3.04 1.98 -13.61
N MET A 153 -1.80 1.75 -14.06
CA MET A 153 -0.61 1.98 -13.25
C MET A 153 -0.50 3.44 -12.82
N TRP A 154 -0.67 4.38 -13.76
CA TRP A 154 -0.68 5.81 -13.41
C TRP A 154 -1.82 6.16 -12.44
N MET A 155 -3.02 5.66 -12.68
CA MET A 155 -4.16 5.87 -11.79
C MET A 155 -3.84 5.41 -10.35
N PHE A 156 -3.23 4.24 -10.20
CA PHE A 156 -2.78 3.72 -8.90
C PHE A 156 -1.70 4.61 -8.27
N VAL A 157 -0.67 4.98 -9.03
CA VAL A 157 0.42 5.87 -8.55
C VAL A 157 -0.15 7.19 -8.04
N LYS A 158 -1.11 7.78 -8.77
CA LYS A 158 -1.79 9.01 -8.36
C LYS A 158 -2.51 8.83 -7.03
N GLU A 159 -3.32 7.76 -6.88
CA GLU A 159 -4.04 7.48 -5.64
C GLU A 159 -3.12 7.28 -4.44
N VAL A 160 -2.01 6.57 -4.63
CA VAL A 160 -1.01 6.29 -3.59
C VAL A 160 -0.29 7.58 -3.17
N LEU A 161 0.14 8.41 -4.12
CA LEU A 161 0.90 9.63 -3.84
C LEU A 161 0.05 10.77 -3.26
N THR A 162 -1.27 10.72 -3.45
CA THR A 162 -2.22 11.69 -2.89
C THR A 162 -2.95 11.17 -1.65
N ALA A 163 -2.63 9.95 -1.22
CA ALA A 163 -3.24 9.31 -0.06
C ALA A 163 -2.90 10.07 1.24
N ARG A 164 -3.89 10.18 2.12
CA ARG A 164 -3.74 10.83 3.44
C ARG A 164 -3.38 9.84 4.55
N GLU A 165 -3.63 8.57 4.32
CA GLU A 165 -3.47 7.49 5.28
C GLU A 165 -2.01 7.31 5.69
N ALA A 166 -1.09 7.34 4.71
CA ALA A 166 0.34 7.28 4.97
C ALA A 166 1.14 8.08 3.94
N PRO A 167 2.25 8.74 4.34
CA PRO A 167 3.16 9.35 3.39
C PRO A 167 4.00 8.27 2.71
N VAL A 168 3.89 8.17 1.38
CA VAL A 168 4.66 7.22 0.59
C VAL A 168 6.07 7.76 0.34
N GLN A 169 7.07 6.92 0.61
CA GLN A 169 8.48 7.23 0.41
C GLN A 169 8.98 6.79 -0.97
N TRP A 170 8.67 5.53 -1.32
CA TRP A 170 9.12 4.91 -2.56
C TRP A 170 8.03 4.06 -3.19
N ILE A 171 8.01 4.04 -4.49
CA ILE A 171 7.38 3.02 -5.31
C ILE A 171 8.52 2.41 -6.15
N PHE A 172 9.16 1.37 -5.61
CA PHE A 172 10.20 0.67 -6.36
C PHE A 172 9.58 -0.09 -7.51
N ILE A 173 10.15 0.12 -8.68
CA ILE A 173 9.62 -0.38 -9.95
C ILE A 173 10.77 -0.41 -10.97
N PHE A 174 10.66 -1.26 -11.98
CA PHE A 174 11.60 -1.27 -13.10
C PHE A 174 11.65 0.08 -13.80
N GLN A 175 12.84 0.69 -13.93
CA GLN A 175 12.97 2.07 -14.41
C GLN A 175 12.29 2.34 -15.76
N PRO A 176 12.40 1.48 -16.79
CA PRO A 176 11.69 1.72 -18.04
C PRO A 176 10.16 1.80 -17.88
N LEU A 177 9.59 1.02 -16.96
CA LEU A 177 8.14 1.09 -16.66
C LEU A 177 7.80 2.37 -15.89
N ALA A 178 8.66 2.81 -14.96
CA ALA A 178 8.51 4.11 -14.29
C ALA A 178 8.47 5.25 -15.31
N ASP A 179 9.42 5.24 -16.26
CA ASP A 179 9.52 6.26 -17.30
C ASP A 179 8.27 6.29 -18.20
N ARG A 180 7.72 5.12 -18.56
CA ARG A 180 6.48 5.00 -19.33
C ARG A 180 5.27 5.53 -18.55
N ILE A 181 5.18 5.25 -17.26
CA ILE A 181 4.11 5.76 -16.39
C ILE A 181 4.17 7.29 -16.30
N VAL A 182 5.36 7.84 -16.14
CA VAL A 182 5.57 9.30 -16.10
C VAL A 182 5.30 9.94 -17.46
N ALA A 183 5.74 9.33 -18.57
CA ALA A 183 5.45 9.81 -19.92
C ALA A 183 3.94 9.85 -20.18
N TYR A 184 3.22 8.80 -19.77
CA TYR A 184 1.75 8.79 -19.85
C TYR A 184 1.12 9.94 -19.05
N ALA A 185 1.59 10.20 -17.82
CA ALA A 185 1.07 11.28 -16.99
C ALA A 185 1.26 12.66 -17.66
N LEU A 186 2.43 12.89 -18.28
CA LEU A 186 2.72 14.12 -19.03
C LEU A 186 1.80 14.26 -20.25
N ASP A 187 1.59 13.18 -21.01
CA ASP A 187 0.67 13.16 -22.15
C ASP A 187 -0.77 13.46 -21.74
N GLN A 188 -1.20 12.95 -20.59
CA GLN A 188 -2.51 13.25 -20.00
C GLN A 188 -2.61 14.65 -19.38
N ARG A 189 -1.54 15.45 -19.43
CA ARG A 189 -1.48 16.80 -18.86
C ARG A 189 -1.82 16.83 -17.36
N GLU A 190 -1.39 15.82 -16.63
CA GLU A 190 -1.55 15.79 -15.19
C GLU A 190 -0.79 16.96 -14.53
N PRO A 191 -1.22 17.43 -13.34
CA PRO A 191 -0.59 18.56 -12.66
C PRO A 191 0.92 18.37 -12.50
N GLU A 192 1.71 19.41 -12.84
CA GLU A 192 3.18 19.34 -12.85
C GLU A 192 3.74 18.91 -11.48
N ALA A 193 3.20 19.44 -10.39
CA ALA A 193 3.61 19.08 -9.04
C ALA A 193 3.41 17.58 -8.76
N LEU A 194 2.31 17.00 -9.23
CA LEU A 194 2.04 15.56 -9.06
C LEU A 194 3.00 14.71 -9.91
N VAL A 195 3.27 15.13 -11.15
CA VAL A 195 4.23 14.44 -12.02
C VAL A 195 5.64 14.52 -11.43
N ALA A 196 6.04 15.66 -10.88
CA ALA A 196 7.31 15.82 -10.19
C ALA A 196 7.41 14.91 -8.95
N LYS A 197 6.34 14.82 -8.17
CA LYS A 197 6.23 13.90 -7.03
C LYS A 197 6.37 12.44 -7.47
N ALA A 198 5.70 12.04 -8.55
CA ALA A 198 5.80 10.70 -9.13
C ALA A 198 7.22 10.37 -9.61
N LYS A 199 7.90 11.29 -10.29
CA LYS A 199 9.31 11.11 -10.71
C LYS A 199 10.26 10.87 -9.54
N ARG A 200 9.99 11.46 -8.38
CA ARG A 200 10.80 11.23 -7.17
C ARG A 200 10.47 9.90 -6.49
N ALA A 201 9.21 9.49 -6.48
CA ALA A 201 8.76 8.28 -5.80
C ALA A 201 9.02 7.00 -6.60
N LEU A 202 8.81 7.05 -7.93
CA LEU A 202 9.02 5.93 -8.84
C LEU A 202 10.51 5.75 -9.11
N LYS A 203 11.08 4.64 -8.65
CA LYS A 203 12.53 4.42 -8.77
C LYS A 203 12.89 2.94 -8.80
N GLN A 204 13.81 2.57 -9.67
CA GLN A 204 14.47 1.28 -9.58
C GLN A 204 15.51 1.30 -8.45
N PRO A 205 15.55 0.30 -7.56
CA PRO A 205 16.59 0.19 -6.55
C PRO A 205 17.99 0.09 -7.16
N GLY A 206 18.96 0.86 -6.65
CA GLY A 206 20.32 0.84 -7.20
C GLY A 206 21.08 -0.45 -6.92
N ASN A 207 20.81 -1.11 -5.78
CA ASN A 207 21.58 -2.26 -5.28
C ASN A 207 20.69 -3.49 -5.02
N GLY A 208 19.58 -3.61 -5.73
CA GLY A 208 18.60 -4.70 -5.53
C GLY A 208 18.03 -5.24 -6.83
N ALA A 209 17.10 -6.19 -6.71
CA ALA A 209 16.35 -6.69 -7.84
C ALA A 209 15.65 -5.53 -8.58
N PRO A 210 15.59 -5.56 -9.92
CA PRO A 210 15.09 -4.44 -10.71
C PRO A 210 13.57 -4.21 -10.58
N HIS A 211 12.84 -5.02 -9.81
CA HIS A 211 11.37 -4.94 -9.65
C HIS A 211 10.63 -4.95 -10.99
N HIS A 212 11.07 -5.82 -11.92
CA HIS A 212 10.49 -5.93 -13.25
C HIS A 212 9.23 -6.82 -13.30
N ASP A 213 8.82 -7.37 -12.18
CA ASP A 213 7.70 -8.32 -12.03
C ASP A 213 6.60 -7.85 -11.05
N HIS A 214 6.88 -6.82 -10.26
CA HIS A 214 5.94 -6.22 -9.30
C HIS A 214 6.32 -4.77 -8.96
N MET A 215 5.42 -4.06 -8.29
CA MET A 215 5.73 -2.82 -7.58
C MET A 215 6.00 -3.13 -6.11
N HIS A 216 6.94 -2.40 -5.52
CA HIS A 216 7.16 -2.42 -4.09
C HIS A 216 6.93 -1.02 -3.52
N VAL A 217 5.91 -0.85 -2.71
CA VAL A 217 5.57 0.42 -2.07
C VAL A 217 6.13 0.46 -0.66
N ARG A 218 6.82 1.57 -0.35
CA ARG A 218 7.33 1.87 1.00
C ARG A 218 6.76 3.17 1.52
N ILE A 219 6.33 3.17 2.77
CA ILE A 219 5.89 4.37 3.48
C ILE A 219 6.98 4.88 4.44
N TYR A 220 6.91 6.16 4.79
CA TYR A 220 7.72 6.73 5.87
C TYR A 220 7.30 6.17 7.23
N CYS A 221 8.18 6.33 8.22
CA CYS A 221 7.81 6.16 9.61
C CYS A 221 6.69 7.14 9.98
N SER A 222 5.72 6.70 10.77
CA SER A 222 4.79 7.61 11.42
C SER A 222 5.53 8.49 12.45
N LYS A 223 4.93 9.64 12.83
CA LYS A 223 5.52 10.49 13.86
C LYS A 223 5.66 9.75 15.20
N ALA A 224 4.70 8.88 15.52
CA ALA A 224 4.75 8.06 16.73
C ALA A 224 5.91 7.03 16.66
N ASP A 225 6.07 6.34 15.53
CA ASP A 225 7.11 5.33 15.35
C ASP A 225 8.54 5.89 15.45
N LEU A 226 8.74 7.15 15.02
CA LEU A 226 10.04 7.81 15.15
C LEU A 226 10.51 7.83 16.62
N ALA A 227 9.59 8.02 17.57
CA ALA A 227 9.88 8.00 19.00
C ALA A 227 10.31 6.61 19.52
N TYR A 228 9.92 5.55 18.80
CA TYR A 228 10.29 4.16 19.12
C TYR A 228 11.46 3.63 18.28
N GLY A 229 12.18 4.53 17.62
CA GLY A 229 13.39 4.17 16.88
C GLY A 229 13.14 3.66 15.46
N CYS A 230 12.00 3.98 14.86
CA CYS A 230 11.81 3.82 13.42
C CYS A 230 12.76 4.75 12.66
N LEU A 231 13.37 4.26 11.60
CA LEU A 231 14.37 4.99 10.84
C LEU A 231 13.96 5.08 9.36
N ASN A 232 13.78 6.31 8.89
CA ASN A 232 13.66 6.59 7.47
C ASN A 232 15.04 6.51 6.79
N ILE A 233 15.12 5.81 5.66
CA ILE A 233 16.33 5.72 4.85
C ILE A 233 16.00 6.21 3.46
N GLY A 234 16.70 7.24 3.00
CA GLY A 234 16.49 7.87 1.71
C GLY A 234 15.94 9.28 1.83
N PRO A 235 15.46 9.85 0.72
CA PRO A 235 15.02 11.23 0.69
C PRO A 235 13.81 11.47 1.58
N MET A 236 13.77 12.65 2.18
CA MET A 236 12.69 13.09 3.07
C MET A 236 11.76 14.10 2.39
N GLU A 237 12.01 14.47 1.15
CA GLU A 237 11.35 15.55 0.43
C GLU A 237 9.85 15.32 0.31
N LEU A 238 9.44 14.09 -0.03
CA LEU A 238 8.02 13.75 -0.17
C LEU A 238 7.24 13.83 1.15
N MET A 239 7.91 13.64 2.28
CA MET A 239 7.32 13.80 3.60
C MET A 239 7.17 15.29 3.96
N ILE A 240 8.20 16.09 3.68
CA ILE A 240 8.21 17.52 3.94
C ILE A 240 7.14 18.23 3.10
N GLU A 241 7.04 17.89 1.81
CA GLU A 241 6.02 18.44 0.92
C GLU A 241 4.60 18.16 1.43
N ARG A 242 4.33 16.96 1.92
CA ARG A 242 3.03 16.61 2.49
C ARG A 242 2.69 17.42 3.75
N ASP A 243 3.65 17.60 4.64
CA ASP A 243 3.45 18.36 5.88
C ASP A 243 3.28 19.87 5.61
N ALA A 244 3.75 20.35 4.46
CA ALA A 244 3.59 21.73 3.99
C ALA A 244 2.28 21.99 3.22
N GLU A 245 1.59 20.94 2.73
CA GLU A 245 0.29 21.10 2.07
C GLU A 245 -0.73 21.66 3.07
N PRO A 246 -1.40 22.78 2.77
CA PRO A 246 -2.43 23.31 3.66
C PRO A 246 -3.54 22.26 3.80
N VAL A 247 -3.89 21.93 5.03
CA VAL A 247 -5.06 21.10 5.32
C VAL A 247 -6.28 21.84 4.78
N ASN A 248 -6.83 21.36 3.66
CA ASN A 248 -8.06 21.94 3.13
C ASN A 248 -9.19 21.72 4.15
N PRO A 249 -9.70 22.78 4.82
CA PRO A 249 -10.70 22.62 5.87
C PRO A 249 -12.05 22.12 5.35
N GLU A 250 -12.29 22.15 4.03
CA GLU A 250 -13.54 21.67 3.42
C GLU A 250 -13.62 20.13 3.30
N LEU A 251 -12.49 19.43 3.51
CA LEU A 251 -12.44 17.96 3.47
C LEU A 251 -12.21 17.35 4.87
N GLY A 252 -12.28 18.15 5.92
CA GLY A 252 -12.24 17.68 7.30
C GLY A 252 -13.46 16.83 7.61
N ASP A 253 -13.23 15.63 8.19
CA ASP A 253 -14.30 14.76 8.70
C ASP A 253 -15.25 15.56 9.58
N PRO A 254 -16.55 15.68 9.24
CA PRO A 254 -17.54 16.37 10.07
C PRO A 254 -17.67 15.81 11.48
N GLN A 255 -17.15 14.63 11.75
CA GLN A 255 -17.20 13.97 13.06
C GLN A 255 -16.05 14.39 13.98
N LEU A 256 -14.89 14.81 13.45
CA LEU A 256 -13.77 15.23 14.28
C LEU A 256 -14.05 16.55 15.00
N GLY A 257 -14.82 17.45 14.40
CA GLY A 257 -15.23 18.72 14.98
C GLY A 257 -16.21 18.59 16.17
N ARG A 258 -16.90 17.47 16.33
CA ARG A 258 -17.82 17.22 17.47
C ARG A 258 -17.12 16.72 18.72
N ARG A 259 -15.95 16.10 18.62
CA ARG A 259 -15.21 15.58 19.78
C ARG A 259 -14.41 16.63 20.55
N LEU A 260 -14.19 17.83 19.98
CA LEU A 260 -13.41 18.90 20.62
C LEU A 260 -14.26 19.98 21.31
N ARG A 261 -15.59 19.89 21.28
CA ARG A 261 -16.45 20.76 22.09
C ARG A 261 -16.70 20.07 23.42
N ARG A 262 -15.85 20.32 24.41
CA ARG A 262 -16.19 20.07 25.81
C ARG A 262 -17.32 21.05 26.22
N PRO A 263 -18.34 20.61 26.93
CA PRO A 263 -19.26 21.54 27.57
C PRO A 263 -18.46 22.37 28.60
N SER A 264 -18.55 23.68 28.47
CA SER A 264 -18.08 24.55 29.51
C SER A 264 -18.96 24.32 30.74
N ASP A 265 -18.38 23.84 31.80
CA ASP A 265 -19.01 23.74 33.11
C ASP A 265 -19.47 25.12 33.56
N GLY A 266 -20.78 25.31 33.58
CA GLY A 266 -21.41 26.40 34.29
C GLY A 266 -21.42 26.06 35.76
N LEU A 267 -20.48 26.58 36.51
CA LEU A 267 -20.57 26.72 37.94
C LEU A 267 -21.42 27.97 38.25
N ARG A 268 -22.59 27.72 38.81
CA ARG A 268 -23.23 28.59 39.85
C ARG A 268 -23.96 27.69 40.83
#